data_c6e87e9630282c91d7ba4b2b82ef0083
#
_entry.id   c6e87e9630282c91d7ba4b2b82ef0083
#
_cell.length_a   1.000
_cell.length_b   1.000
_cell.length_c   1.000
_cell.angle_alpha   90.00
_cell.angle_beta   90.00
_cell.angle_gamma   90.00
#
_symmetry.space_group_name_H-M   'P 1'
#
loop_
_entity.id
_entity.type
_entity.pdbx_description
1 polymer ?
#
loop_
_entity_poly.entity_id
_entity_poly.type
_entity_poly.pdbx_seq_one_letter_code
_entity_poly.pdbx_strand_id
1 'polypeptide(L)'
;MQALKRTYLIDIGNSALKWAEATTPQNTGVITYGDMVMLAEQVRDFYRHQRPELIYACTVAHSVIASTVQQVCERTRIELLGSQREFNGAFHVVNHYDDYTKLGPDRWYAALGAVSKHPDENLLIVQMGTALTADSIICRGEGEYEYLGGRIAPGPTMMFKSLQQGTARLHVPSGTYQTFPQNSSDGISTGITDCVRGFISGGLE
;
A
#
# COMPACT_ATOMS: atom_id res chain seq x y z
N MET A 1 -23.24 13.96 -24.12
CA MET A 1 -22.12 13.60 -23.26
C MET A 1 -22.69 12.95 -22.00
N GLN A 2 -22.47 11.67 -21.79
CA GLN A 2 -22.78 11.05 -20.48
C GLN A 2 -21.85 11.71 -19.45
N ALA A 3 -22.42 12.25 -18.37
CA ALA A 3 -21.62 12.77 -17.26
C ALA A 3 -20.74 11.62 -16.73
N LEU A 4 -19.43 11.86 -16.66
CA LEU A 4 -18.50 10.90 -16.07
C LEU A 4 -18.93 10.65 -14.62
N LYS A 5 -19.20 9.40 -14.29
CA LYS A 5 -19.51 9.00 -12.91
C LYS A 5 -18.36 9.42 -11.98
N ARG A 6 -18.71 9.95 -10.82
CA ARG A 6 -17.69 10.23 -9.77
C ARG A 6 -17.13 8.92 -9.26
N THR A 7 -15.97 8.56 -9.82
CA THR A 7 -15.29 7.30 -9.58
C THR A 7 -14.11 7.51 -8.64
N TYR A 8 -14.02 6.68 -7.60
CA TYR A 8 -12.95 6.72 -6.61
C TYR A 8 -12.19 5.41 -6.59
N LEU A 9 -10.89 5.51 -6.36
CA LEU A 9 -9.97 4.40 -6.12
C LEU A 9 -9.69 4.36 -4.63
N ILE A 10 -9.83 3.19 -3.99
CA ILE A 10 -9.64 3.03 -2.54
C ILE A 10 -8.71 1.85 -2.25
N ASP A 11 -7.64 2.12 -1.49
CA ASP A 11 -6.79 1.10 -0.88
C ASP A 11 -7.20 0.94 0.59
N ILE A 12 -7.76 -0.21 0.93
CA ILE A 12 -8.22 -0.54 2.29
C ILE A 12 -7.13 -1.36 2.99
N GLY A 13 -6.25 -0.68 3.73
CA GLY A 13 -5.21 -1.30 4.55
C GLY A 13 -5.69 -1.62 5.98
N ASN A 14 -4.83 -2.24 6.80
CA ASN A 14 -5.14 -2.58 8.19
C ASN A 14 -5.14 -1.38 9.15
N SER A 15 -4.40 -0.32 8.84
CA SER A 15 -4.23 0.85 9.72
C SER A 15 -4.75 2.14 9.11
N ALA A 16 -4.95 2.16 7.79
CA ALA A 16 -5.42 3.33 7.06
C ALA A 16 -6.11 2.91 5.78
N LEU A 17 -7.09 3.71 5.37
CA LEU A 17 -7.72 3.70 4.06
C LEU A 17 -7.21 4.91 3.30
N LYS A 18 -6.74 4.70 2.07
CA LYS A 18 -6.31 5.77 1.16
C LYS A 18 -7.26 5.84 -0.01
N TRP A 19 -7.58 7.04 -0.46
CA TRP A 19 -8.48 7.20 -1.59
C TRP A 19 -7.99 8.29 -2.54
N ALA A 20 -8.36 8.17 -3.80
CA ALA A 20 -8.15 9.17 -4.83
C ALA A 20 -9.33 9.20 -5.79
N GLU A 21 -9.67 10.38 -6.30
CA GLU A 21 -10.63 10.53 -7.39
C GLU A 21 -9.97 10.11 -8.72
N ALA A 22 -10.62 9.21 -9.47
CA ALA A 22 -10.03 8.64 -10.67
C ALA A 22 -9.74 9.66 -11.78
N THR A 23 -10.59 10.70 -11.92
CA THR A 23 -10.45 11.76 -12.93
C THR A 23 -9.59 12.91 -12.47
N THR A 24 -9.39 13.06 -11.15
CA THR A 24 -8.61 14.14 -10.54
C THR A 24 -7.73 13.52 -9.44
N PRO A 25 -6.64 12.80 -9.78
CA PRO A 25 -5.84 12.05 -8.81
C PRO A 25 -5.20 12.91 -7.72
N GLN A 26 -5.14 14.25 -7.91
CA GLN A 26 -4.71 15.22 -6.89
C GLN A 26 -5.75 15.37 -5.76
N ASN A 27 -7.05 15.09 -6.04
CA ASN A 27 -8.09 14.98 -5.03
C ASN A 27 -7.98 13.63 -4.34
N THR A 28 -7.24 13.59 -3.25
CA THR A 28 -6.86 12.37 -2.51
C THR A 28 -6.94 12.61 -1.04
N GLY A 29 -7.04 11.53 -0.26
CA GLY A 29 -7.00 11.60 1.18
C GLY A 29 -6.67 10.28 1.85
N VAL A 30 -6.42 10.38 3.14
CA VAL A 30 -6.12 9.25 4.02
C VAL A 30 -7.06 9.27 5.21
N ILE A 31 -7.66 8.14 5.50
CA ILE A 31 -8.45 7.90 6.71
C ILE A 31 -7.65 6.95 7.59
N THR A 32 -7.12 7.46 8.70
CA THR A 32 -6.48 6.63 9.74
C THR A 32 -7.48 6.30 10.81
N TYR A 33 -7.47 5.09 11.31
CA TYR A 33 -8.43 4.63 12.31
C TYR A 33 -7.76 3.76 13.37
N GLY A 34 -8.14 3.99 14.63
CA GLY A 34 -7.73 3.17 15.78
C GLY A 34 -8.75 2.10 16.14
N ASP A 35 -10.03 2.36 15.81
CA ASP A 35 -11.14 1.44 16.05
C ASP A 35 -12.20 1.51 14.93
N MET A 36 -13.19 0.63 15.01
CA MET A 36 -14.23 0.49 13.98
C MET A 36 -15.25 1.61 13.98
N VAL A 37 -15.46 2.28 15.12
CA VAL A 37 -16.39 3.42 15.24
C VAL A 37 -15.80 4.61 14.50
N MET A 38 -14.54 4.94 14.76
CA MET A 38 -13.81 5.99 14.05
C MET A 38 -13.78 5.73 12.54
N LEU A 39 -13.50 4.48 12.12
CA LEU A 39 -13.53 4.12 10.70
C LEU A 39 -14.89 4.45 10.10
N ALA A 40 -15.97 3.96 10.71
CA ALA A 40 -17.32 4.16 10.18
C ALA A 40 -17.71 5.64 10.08
N GLU A 41 -17.34 6.46 11.06
CA GLU A 41 -17.60 7.90 11.05
C GLU A 41 -16.82 8.61 9.92
N GLN A 42 -15.53 8.36 9.81
CA GLN A 42 -14.69 9.00 8.79
C GLN A 42 -15.05 8.55 7.37
N VAL A 43 -15.44 7.28 7.18
CA VAL A 43 -15.96 6.80 5.89
C VAL A 43 -17.30 7.45 5.56
N ARG A 44 -18.20 7.67 6.53
CA ARG A 44 -19.44 8.46 6.32
C ARG A 44 -19.15 9.88 5.89
N ASP A 45 -18.15 10.51 6.50
CA ASP A 45 -17.76 11.88 6.14
C ASP A 45 -17.17 11.93 4.73
N PHE A 46 -16.28 11.00 4.38
CA PHE A 46 -15.82 10.81 3.00
C PHE A 46 -17.02 10.68 2.05
N TYR A 47 -17.96 9.77 2.36
CA TYR A 47 -19.13 9.51 1.52
C TYR A 47 -20.00 10.74 1.33
N ARG A 48 -20.24 11.52 2.39
CA ARG A 48 -21.05 12.76 2.35
C ARG A 48 -20.41 13.85 1.51
N HIS A 49 -19.09 14.03 1.64
CA HIS A 49 -18.35 15.09 0.94
C HIS A 49 -18.06 14.75 -0.51
N GLN A 50 -17.60 13.53 -0.76
CA GLN A 50 -17.16 13.12 -2.09
C GLN A 50 -18.31 12.59 -2.96
N ARG A 51 -19.37 12.04 -2.37
CA ARG A 51 -20.54 11.45 -3.04
C ARG A 51 -20.15 10.51 -4.19
N PRO A 52 -19.40 9.45 -3.92
CA PRO A 52 -18.95 8.53 -4.96
C PRO A 52 -20.13 7.79 -5.60
N GLU A 53 -20.10 7.61 -6.91
CA GLU A 53 -21.08 6.82 -7.67
C GLU A 53 -20.54 5.44 -8.02
N LEU A 54 -19.22 5.32 -8.09
CA LEU A 54 -18.49 4.07 -8.30
C LEU A 54 -17.20 4.10 -7.49
N ILE A 55 -16.90 2.99 -6.84
CA ILE A 55 -15.65 2.79 -6.10
C ILE A 55 -14.98 1.52 -6.63
N TYR A 56 -13.74 1.63 -7.07
CA TYR A 56 -12.84 0.50 -7.22
C TYR A 56 -11.97 0.42 -5.98
N ALA A 57 -12.01 -0.72 -5.29
CA ALA A 57 -11.27 -0.89 -4.06
C ALA A 57 -10.40 -2.14 -4.09
N CYS A 58 -9.20 -2.06 -3.56
CA CYS A 58 -8.40 -3.20 -3.17
C CYS A 58 -8.32 -3.30 -1.64
N THR A 59 -8.14 -4.50 -1.12
CA THR A 59 -8.03 -4.71 0.32
C THR A 59 -7.09 -5.85 0.66
N VAL A 60 -6.24 -5.59 1.65
CA VAL A 60 -5.44 -6.58 2.40
C VAL A 60 -5.82 -6.57 3.88
N ALA A 61 -6.86 -5.81 4.23
CA ALA A 61 -7.34 -5.65 5.59
C ALA A 61 -8.22 -6.83 6.03
N HIS A 62 -8.42 -6.95 7.35
CA HIS A 62 -9.39 -7.88 7.91
C HIS A 62 -10.80 -7.65 7.33
N SER A 63 -11.55 -8.73 7.13
CA SER A 63 -12.89 -8.71 6.52
C SER A 63 -13.86 -7.71 7.18
N VAL A 64 -13.74 -7.51 8.49
CA VAL A 64 -14.55 -6.54 9.25
C VAL A 64 -14.33 -5.12 8.76
N ILE A 65 -13.10 -4.73 8.40
CA ILE A 65 -12.78 -3.39 7.89
C ILE A 65 -13.45 -3.19 6.53
N ALA A 66 -13.25 -4.13 5.61
CA ALA A 66 -13.86 -4.08 4.28
C ALA A 66 -15.40 -4.07 4.35
N SER A 67 -16.00 -4.90 5.20
CA SER A 67 -17.46 -4.95 5.38
C SER A 67 -18.01 -3.64 5.97
N THR A 68 -17.30 -2.97 6.89
CA THR A 68 -17.71 -1.66 7.41
C THR A 68 -17.73 -0.60 6.30
N VAL A 69 -16.71 -0.58 5.44
CA VAL A 69 -16.69 0.34 4.30
C VAL A 69 -17.86 0.06 3.36
N GLN A 70 -18.14 -1.22 3.04
CA GLN A 70 -19.27 -1.60 2.20
C GLN A 70 -20.62 -1.20 2.80
N GLN A 71 -20.82 -1.40 4.10
CA GLN A 71 -22.07 -1.01 4.79
C GLN A 71 -22.30 0.50 4.79
N VAL A 72 -21.25 1.29 5.03
CA VAL A 72 -21.36 2.75 5.01
C VAL A 72 -21.64 3.27 3.61
N CYS A 73 -21.08 2.64 2.59
CA CYS A 73 -21.22 3.02 1.17
C CYS A 73 -22.31 2.18 0.46
N GLU A 74 -23.32 1.67 1.15
CA GLU A 74 -24.34 0.72 0.64
C GLU A 74 -25.04 1.15 -0.66
N ARG A 75 -25.14 2.47 -0.91
CA ARG A 75 -25.76 3.03 -2.12
C ARG A 75 -24.77 3.26 -3.27
N THR A 76 -23.51 2.93 -3.08
CA THR A 76 -22.48 3.07 -4.09
C THR A 76 -22.06 1.68 -4.58
N ARG A 77 -21.91 1.52 -5.88
CA ARG A 77 -21.33 0.31 -6.45
C ARG A 77 -19.85 0.25 -6.06
N ILE A 78 -19.47 -0.77 -5.29
CA ILE A 78 -18.10 -1.06 -4.94
C ILE A 78 -17.66 -2.31 -5.69
N GLU A 79 -16.60 -2.19 -6.47
CA GLU A 79 -15.93 -3.30 -7.15
C GLU A 79 -14.62 -3.61 -6.44
N LEU A 80 -14.57 -4.77 -5.78
CA LEU A 80 -13.34 -5.26 -5.15
C LEU A 80 -12.42 -5.87 -6.20
N LEU A 81 -11.21 -5.35 -6.26
CA LEU A 81 -10.20 -5.73 -7.22
C LEU A 81 -9.19 -6.67 -6.56
N GLY A 82 -8.97 -7.83 -7.15
CA GLY A 82 -7.92 -8.78 -6.78
C GLY A 82 -6.74 -8.70 -7.72
N SER A 83 -5.63 -9.33 -7.35
CA SER A 83 -4.50 -9.50 -8.25
C SER A 83 -4.82 -10.45 -9.40
N GLN A 84 -4.21 -10.25 -10.54
CA GLN A 84 -4.47 -10.98 -11.77
C GLN A 84 -3.24 -11.77 -12.21
N ARG A 85 -3.44 -12.83 -13.01
CA ARG A 85 -2.34 -13.57 -13.63
C ARG A 85 -1.61 -12.71 -14.66
N GLU A 86 -2.33 -11.86 -15.36
CA GLU A 86 -1.79 -10.92 -16.33
C GLU A 86 -2.68 -9.70 -16.44
N PHE A 87 -2.10 -8.60 -16.82
CA PHE A 87 -2.80 -7.36 -17.19
C PHE A 87 -2.55 -7.10 -18.67
N ASN A 88 -3.63 -6.96 -19.45
CA ASN A 88 -3.62 -6.63 -20.86
C ASN A 88 -4.38 -5.31 -21.07
N GLY A 89 -3.65 -4.21 -21.28
CA GLY A 89 -4.20 -2.88 -21.46
C GLY A 89 -3.35 -2.03 -22.40
N ALA A 90 -2.96 -0.84 -21.96
CA ALA A 90 -2.00 0.01 -22.68
C ALA A 90 -0.58 -0.60 -22.71
N PHE A 91 -0.31 -1.55 -21.85
CA PHE A 91 0.88 -2.38 -21.74
C PHE A 91 0.47 -3.75 -21.23
N HIS A 92 1.38 -4.72 -21.28
CA HIS A 92 1.15 -6.08 -20.81
C HIS A 92 2.07 -6.39 -19.63
N VAL A 93 1.53 -6.96 -18.55
CA VAL A 93 2.31 -7.40 -17.39
C VAL A 93 1.92 -8.82 -17.03
N VAL A 94 2.90 -9.72 -16.98
CA VAL A 94 2.73 -11.10 -16.49
C VAL A 94 3.14 -11.18 -15.03
N ASN A 95 2.28 -11.78 -14.22
CA ASN A 95 2.49 -12.00 -12.79
C ASN A 95 3.09 -13.39 -12.56
N HIS A 96 4.34 -13.43 -12.10
CA HIS A 96 5.07 -14.69 -11.84
C HIS A 96 4.90 -15.24 -10.42
N TYR A 97 3.98 -14.69 -9.62
CA TYR A 97 3.64 -15.30 -8.33
C TYR A 97 3.10 -16.72 -8.54
N ASP A 98 3.54 -17.71 -7.78
CA ASP A 98 3.11 -19.11 -7.90
C ASP A 98 1.60 -19.24 -7.91
N ASP A 99 0.96 -18.65 -6.90
CA ASP A 99 -0.47 -18.40 -6.85
C ASP A 99 -0.73 -16.89 -6.88
N TYR A 100 -1.03 -16.35 -8.05
CA TYR A 100 -1.26 -14.92 -8.24
C TYR A 100 -2.37 -14.36 -7.33
N THR A 101 -3.33 -15.20 -6.90
CA THR A 101 -4.42 -14.78 -6.00
C THR A 101 -3.94 -14.47 -4.58
N LYS A 102 -2.72 -14.90 -4.23
CA LYS A 102 -2.07 -14.63 -2.94
C LYS A 102 -1.21 -13.37 -2.95
N LEU A 103 -0.92 -12.81 -4.12
CA LEU A 103 -0.29 -11.50 -4.18
C LEU A 103 -1.27 -10.46 -3.65
N GLY A 104 -0.81 -9.59 -2.73
CA GLY A 104 -1.61 -8.46 -2.26
C GLY A 104 -2.01 -7.55 -3.43
N PRO A 105 -3.30 -7.25 -3.60
CA PRO A 105 -3.75 -6.39 -4.71
C PRO A 105 -3.18 -4.97 -4.63
N ASP A 106 -2.87 -4.46 -3.44
CA ASP A 106 -2.16 -3.20 -3.22
C ASP A 106 -0.79 -3.18 -3.90
N ARG A 107 -0.04 -4.30 -3.84
CA ARG A 107 1.25 -4.45 -4.52
C ARG A 107 1.08 -4.58 -6.03
N TRP A 108 0.09 -5.38 -6.48
CA TRP A 108 -0.19 -5.57 -7.90
C TRP A 108 -0.56 -4.25 -8.59
N TYR A 109 -1.52 -3.49 -8.03
CA TYR A 109 -1.94 -2.22 -8.61
C TYR A 109 -0.90 -1.11 -8.47
N ALA A 110 -0.05 -1.13 -7.44
CA ALA A 110 1.13 -0.26 -7.35
C ALA A 110 2.12 -0.54 -8.50
N ALA A 111 2.32 -1.83 -8.83
CA ALA A 111 3.18 -2.23 -9.95
C ALA A 111 2.63 -1.74 -11.29
N LEU A 112 1.35 -1.94 -11.58
CA LEU A 112 0.70 -1.44 -12.80
C LEU A 112 0.79 0.09 -12.90
N GLY A 113 0.57 0.79 -11.78
CA GLY A 113 0.69 2.24 -11.72
C GLY A 113 2.11 2.75 -11.97
N ALA A 114 3.12 2.04 -11.46
CA ALA A 114 4.53 2.38 -11.68
C ALA A 114 4.94 2.18 -13.14
N VAL A 115 4.60 1.03 -13.75
CA VAL A 115 4.84 0.77 -15.18
C VAL A 115 4.20 1.84 -16.06
N SER A 116 2.96 2.23 -15.76
CA SER A 116 2.27 3.30 -16.52
C SER A 116 2.99 4.65 -16.48
N LYS A 117 3.73 4.94 -15.40
CA LYS A 117 4.45 6.21 -15.21
C LYS A 117 5.90 6.16 -15.70
N HIS A 118 6.49 4.99 -15.73
CA HIS A 118 7.89 4.75 -16.07
C HIS A 118 7.96 3.66 -17.15
N PRO A 119 7.50 3.96 -18.38
CA PRO A 119 7.56 3.02 -19.49
C PRO A 119 9.00 2.68 -19.84
N ASP A 120 9.22 1.47 -20.32
CA ASP A 120 10.49 0.95 -20.82
C ASP A 120 11.64 0.88 -19.78
N GLU A 121 11.28 0.88 -18.48
CA GLU A 121 12.24 0.78 -17.38
C GLU A 121 12.06 -0.52 -16.57
N ASN A 122 13.16 -1.04 -16.03
CA ASN A 122 13.12 -2.01 -14.94
C ASN A 122 12.82 -1.26 -13.64
N LEU A 123 11.92 -1.76 -12.81
CA LEU A 123 11.44 -1.04 -11.65
C LEU A 123 11.63 -1.85 -10.36
N LEU A 124 12.10 -1.20 -9.31
CA LEU A 124 11.97 -1.67 -7.94
C LEU A 124 10.95 -0.77 -7.23
N ILE A 125 9.81 -1.33 -6.85
CA ILE A 125 8.71 -0.60 -6.22
C ILE A 125 8.76 -0.83 -4.73
N VAL A 126 9.06 0.23 -3.99
CA VAL A 126 9.14 0.19 -2.53
C VAL A 126 7.90 0.84 -1.93
N GLN A 127 7.18 0.08 -1.11
CA GLN A 127 6.07 0.59 -0.32
C GLN A 127 6.42 0.50 1.16
N MET A 128 6.34 1.63 1.87
CA MET A 128 6.68 1.74 3.29
C MET A 128 5.45 2.11 4.11
N GLY A 129 4.88 1.13 4.78
CA GLY A 129 3.68 1.27 5.61
C GLY A 129 3.77 0.41 6.87
N THR A 130 2.69 -0.29 7.20
CA THR A 130 2.67 -1.32 8.25
C THR A 130 3.68 -2.43 7.94
N ALA A 131 3.72 -2.87 6.67
CA ALA A 131 4.81 -3.66 6.11
C ALA A 131 5.71 -2.77 5.25
N LEU A 132 6.96 -3.19 5.07
CA LEU A 132 7.89 -2.72 4.07
C LEU A 132 7.93 -3.76 2.96
N THR A 133 7.60 -3.38 1.72
CA THR A 133 7.69 -4.27 0.57
C THR A 133 8.62 -3.71 -0.49
N ALA A 134 9.24 -4.58 -1.26
CA ALA A 134 10.06 -4.22 -2.41
C ALA A 134 9.77 -5.22 -3.54
N ASP A 135 9.12 -4.75 -4.61
CA ASP A 135 8.62 -5.53 -5.72
C ASP A 135 9.42 -5.24 -6.98
N SER A 136 9.84 -6.29 -7.68
CA SER A 136 10.68 -6.19 -8.88
C SER A 136 9.88 -6.41 -10.14
N ILE A 137 9.99 -5.47 -11.08
CA ILE A 137 9.40 -5.52 -12.42
C ILE A 137 10.53 -5.44 -13.43
N ILE A 138 10.53 -6.34 -14.40
CA ILE A 138 11.47 -6.35 -15.53
C ILE A 138 10.72 -5.93 -16.80
N CYS A 139 11.24 -4.95 -17.51
CA CYS A 139 10.82 -4.58 -18.86
C CYS A 139 11.46 -5.54 -19.88
N ARG A 140 10.64 -6.09 -20.77
CA ARG A 140 11.08 -6.94 -21.89
C ARG A 140 11.08 -6.21 -23.23
N GLY A 141 10.74 -4.92 -23.22
CA GLY A 141 10.59 -4.08 -24.41
C GLY A 141 9.17 -4.09 -24.98
N GLU A 142 8.86 -3.12 -25.84
CA GLU A 142 7.59 -3.02 -26.55
C GLU A 142 6.33 -3.06 -25.68
N GLY A 143 6.42 -2.52 -24.45
CA GLY A 143 5.31 -2.52 -23.50
C GLY A 143 5.07 -3.85 -22.77
N GLU A 144 6.00 -4.81 -22.86
CA GLU A 144 5.95 -6.11 -22.19
C GLU A 144 6.73 -6.09 -20.87
N TYR A 145 6.13 -6.58 -19.79
CA TYR A 145 6.71 -6.56 -18.45
C TYR A 145 6.45 -7.86 -17.69
N GLU A 146 7.34 -8.16 -16.77
CA GLU A 146 7.23 -9.29 -15.86
C GLU A 146 7.30 -8.80 -14.41
N TYR A 147 6.24 -9.03 -13.64
CA TYR A 147 6.27 -8.91 -12.19
C TYR A 147 6.90 -10.18 -11.61
N LEU A 148 8.18 -10.09 -11.20
CA LEU A 148 8.94 -11.26 -10.75
C LEU A 148 8.58 -11.70 -9.33
N GLY A 149 7.99 -10.83 -8.54
CA GLY A 149 7.74 -11.03 -7.13
C GLY A 149 8.38 -9.94 -6.28
N GLY A 150 8.39 -10.14 -4.98
CA GLY A 150 8.97 -9.14 -4.07
C GLY A 150 9.18 -9.66 -2.67
N ARG A 151 9.82 -8.84 -1.88
CA ARG A 151 10.20 -9.08 -0.49
C ARG A 151 9.23 -8.37 0.44
N ILE A 152 9.01 -8.94 1.62
CA ILE A 152 8.15 -8.35 2.66
C ILE A 152 8.92 -8.40 3.99
N ALA A 153 8.96 -7.27 4.67
CA ALA A 153 9.51 -7.13 6.02
C ALA A 153 8.56 -6.28 6.89
N PRO A 154 8.71 -6.30 8.21
CA PRO A 154 8.00 -5.36 9.07
C PRO A 154 8.35 -3.91 8.67
N GLY A 155 7.35 -3.02 8.61
CA GLY A 155 7.62 -1.60 8.41
C GLY A 155 8.29 -0.96 9.64
N PRO A 156 8.89 0.24 9.50
CA PRO A 156 9.66 0.89 10.58
C PRO A 156 8.90 1.00 11.90
N THR A 157 7.63 1.39 11.84
CA THR A 157 6.78 1.48 13.05
C THR A 157 6.55 0.13 13.71
N MET A 158 6.41 -0.95 12.91
CA MET A 158 6.25 -2.30 13.42
C MET A 158 7.57 -2.80 14.03
N MET A 159 8.71 -2.55 13.41
CA MET A 159 10.04 -2.86 13.96
C MET A 159 10.24 -2.18 15.33
N PHE A 160 9.91 -0.89 15.41
CA PHE A 160 10.00 -0.13 16.66
C PHE A 160 9.11 -0.71 17.75
N LYS A 161 7.83 -0.95 17.44
CA LYS A 161 6.87 -1.54 18.37
C LYS A 161 7.27 -2.94 18.82
N SER A 162 7.85 -3.76 17.94
CA SER A 162 8.30 -5.12 18.31
C SER A 162 9.39 -5.11 19.35
N LEU A 163 10.32 -4.14 19.29
CA LEU A 163 11.35 -3.96 20.31
C LEU A 163 10.76 -3.50 21.64
N GLN A 164 9.79 -2.59 21.61
CA GLN A 164 9.11 -2.15 22.83
C GLN A 164 8.32 -3.28 23.50
N GLN A 165 7.64 -4.12 22.73
CA GLN A 165 6.85 -5.24 23.25
C GLN A 165 7.70 -6.45 23.65
N GLY A 166 8.77 -6.69 22.92
CA GLY A 166 9.65 -7.87 23.13
C GLY A 166 10.71 -7.69 24.22
N THR A 167 10.87 -6.48 24.79
CA THR A 167 11.93 -6.21 25.75
C THR A 167 11.43 -5.40 26.95
N ALA A 168 11.97 -5.72 28.13
CA ALA A 168 11.56 -5.05 29.39
C ALA A 168 12.11 -3.60 29.52
N ARG A 169 13.13 -3.22 28.74
CA ARG A 169 13.89 -1.97 28.97
C ARG A 169 13.93 -1.02 27.78
N LEU A 170 13.34 -1.37 26.63
CA LEU A 170 13.35 -0.54 25.42
C LEU A 170 12.07 0.26 25.22
N HIS A 171 11.42 0.69 26.31
CA HIS A 171 10.31 1.64 26.27
C HIS A 171 10.82 3.08 26.19
N VAL A 172 11.50 3.40 25.10
CA VAL A 172 12.11 4.71 24.88
C VAL A 172 11.40 5.41 23.70
N PRO A 173 11.40 6.74 23.64
CA PRO A 173 10.87 7.47 22.49
C PRO A 173 11.73 7.16 21.24
N SER A 174 11.21 7.46 20.06
CA SER A 174 12.01 7.42 18.84
C SER A 174 13.15 8.44 18.92
N GLY A 175 14.34 8.04 18.48
CA GLY A 175 15.53 8.87 18.39
C GLY A 175 15.78 9.36 16.96
N THR A 176 17.01 9.80 16.73
CA THR A 176 17.52 10.25 15.44
C THR A 176 18.59 9.28 14.90
N TYR A 177 18.81 9.29 13.60
CA TYR A 177 19.89 8.53 12.98
C TYR A 177 21.26 9.10 13.41
N GLN A 178 22.15 8.23 13.88
CA GLN A 178 23.52 8.57 14.26
C GLN A 178 24.48 7.51 13.73
N THR A 179 25.66 7.93 13.27
CA THR A 179 26.70 6.97 12.82
C THR A 179 27.14 6.05 13.96
N PHE A 180 27.28 6.60 15.17
CA PHE A 180 27.62 5.87 16.39
C PHE A 180 26.68 6.27 17.53
N PRO A 181 25.47 5.66 17.61
CA PRO A 181 24.49 6.02 18.64
C PRO A 181 24.98 5.66 20.03
N GLN A 182 24.83 6.59 20.98
CA GLN A 182 25.28 6.44 22.36
C GLN A 182 24.14 6.31 23.37
N ASN A 183 22.90 6.14 22.87
CA ASN A 183 21.72 5.89 23.69
C ASN A 183 20.74 4.96 22.94
N SER A 184 19.82 4.34 23.69
CA SER A 184 18.90 3.34 23.13
C SER A 184 17.93 3.92 22.10
N SER A 185 17.46 5.16 22.25
CA SER A 185 16.56 5.81 21.30
C SER A 185 17.19 5.94 19.92
N ASP A 186 18.39 6.53 19.88
CA ASP A 186 19.14 6.70 18.63
C ASP A 186 19.61 5.34 18.07
N GLY A 187 20.00 4.41 18.96
CA GLY A 187 20.39 3.06 18.57
C GLY A 187 19.28 2.31 17.83
N ILE A 188 18.05 2.37 18.33
CA ILE A 188 16.87 1.75 17.68
C ILE A 188 16.59 2.44 16.35
N SER A 189 16.56 3.77 16.33
CA SER A 189 16.24 4.53 15.11
C SER A 189 17.29 4.33 14.01
N THR A 190 18.57 4.27 14.39
CA THR A 190 19.68 3.96 13.48
C THR A 190 19.57 2.55 12.93
N GLY A 191 19.38 1.55 13.80
CA GLY A 191 19.27 0.15 13.39
C GLY A 191 18.09 -0.12 12.46
N ILE A 192 16.92 0.48 12.75
CA ILE A 192 15.74 0.38 11.85
C ILE A 192 16.04 1.03 10.48
N THR A 193 16.68 2.20 10.48
CA THR A 193 17.04 2.88 9.24
C THR A 193 18.01 2.04 8.39
N ASP A 194 18.99 1.42 9.03
CA ASP A 194 19.96 0.55 8.34
C ASP A 194 19.30 -0.73 7.82
N CYS A 195 18.36 -1.32 8.57
CA CYS A 195 17.56 -2.43 8.08
C CYS A 195 16.77 -2.05 6.82
N VAL A 196 16.12 -0.89 6.80
CA VAL A 196 15.37 -0.39 5.63
C VAL A 196 16.30 -0.16 4.44
N ARG A 197 17.45 0.48 4.65
CA ARG A 197 18.43 0.72 3.59
C ARG A 197 18.93 -0.59 2.98
N GLY A 198 19.34 -1.54 3.83
CA GLY A 198 19.81 -2.85 3.39
C GLY A 198 18.73 -3.64 2.64
N PHE A 199 17.48 -3.56 3.10
CA PHE A 199 16.35 -4.20 2.44
C PHE A 199 16.14 -3.66 1.02
N ILE A 200 16.24 -2.34 0.84
CA ILE A 200 16.09 -1.70 -0.49
C ILE A 200 17.30 -2.04 -1.37
N SER A 201 18.53 -1.89 -0.86
CA SER A 201 19.75 -2.17 -1.62
C SER A 201 19.80 -3.59 -2.14
N GLY A 202 19.45 -4.59 -1.30
CA GLY A 202 19.37 -5.97 -1.74
C GLY A 202 18.28 -6.24 -2.79
N GLY A 203 17.36 -5.30 -3.04
CA GLY A 203 16.38 -5.39 -4.11
C GLY A 203 16.88 -4.91 -5.46
N LEU A 204 18.03 -4.23 -5.49
CA LEU A 204 18.68 -3.69 -6.70
C LEU A 204 19.72 -4.64 -7.28
N GLU A 205 20.11 -5.70 -6.56
CA GLU A 205 21.01 -6.77 -7.01
C GLU A 205 20.26 -7.88 -7.77
#